data_911afc4fa0054eba40702f0bd1a341ad
#
_entry.id   911afc4fa0054eba40702f0bd1a341ad
#
_cell.length_a   1.000
_cell.length_b   1.000
_cell.length_c   1.000
_cell.angle_alpha   90.00
_cell.angle_beta   90.00
_cell.angle_gamma   90.00
#
_symmetry.space_group_name_H-M   'P 1'
#
loop_
_entity.id
_entity.type
_entity.pdbx_description
1 polymer ?
#
loop_
_entity_poly.entity_id
_entity_poly.type
_entity_poly.pdbx_seq_one_letter_code
_entity_poly.pdbx_strand_id
1 'polypeptide(L)'
;RRQRQMCIRDRRSLSNIKLFTIQYIQKLKEQFGADFPRQSRIETFDEVRMEEVLEQQKVYWDRSSGFFGTKVKSENSFQCTSLDKILLIHRDGRYQLTRVPEKLFAGKDLIHLDKLDSSTIFNVIYSEGESQICYAKRFKVEKFILEKEYRLFEQAKQAKILHLSQGTGISVEVVLVPHPRLRKTRDSFHFDELAIKGIQARGNRVSTKAIQRLRILPKQNPGGVQMSFNSNPGGGEG
;
A
#
# COMPACT_ATOMS: atom_id res chain seq x y z
N ARG A 1 -50.68 25.21 20.21
CA ARG A 1 -49.66 26.26 20.49
C ARG A 1 -48.56 25.78 21.46
N ARG A 2 -48.87 24.99 22.52
CA ARG A 2 -47.85 24.46 23.46
C ARG A 2 -46.90 23.47 22.81
N GLN A 3 -47.36 22.61 21.96
CA GLN A 3 -46.49 21.64 21.27
C GLN A 3 -45.46 22.31 20.28
N ARG A 4 -45.84 23.41 19.62
CA ARG A 4 -44.90 24.15 18.77
C ARG A 4 -43.80 24.86 19.57
N GLN A 5 -44.11 25.33 20.76
CA GLN A 5 -43.12 25.94 21.66
C GLN A 5 -42.11 24.93 22.21
N MET A 6 -42.55 23.69 22.54
CA MET A 6 -41.65 22.61 22.94
C MET A 6 -40.65 22.26 21.82
N CYS A 7 -41.12 22.10 20.57
CA CYS A 7 -40.22 21.78 19.45
C CYS A 7 -39.20 22.89 19.14
N ILE A 8 -39.52 24.16 19.35
CA ILE A 8 -38.60 25.28 19.15
C ILE A 8 -37.53 25.36 20.25
N ARG A 9 -37.91 25.02 21.50
CA ARG A 9 -36.97 24.98 22.62
C ARG A 9 -35.98 23.84 22.48
N ASP A 10 -36.45 22.68 22.07
CA ASP A 10 -35.62 21.49 21.85
C ASP A 10 -34.62 21.68 20.73
N ARG A 11 -34.96 22.41 19.67
CA ARG A 11 -34.04 22.72 18.57
C ARG A 11 -32.90 23.66 18.95
N ARG A 12 -33.05 24.49 20.00
CA ARG A 12 -32.02 25.43 20.46
C ARG A 12 -30.93 24.80 21.32
N SER A 13 -31.14 23.59 21.86
CA SER A 13 -30.17 22.93 22.73
C SER A 13 -29.94 21.46 22.34
N LEU A 14 -29.67 21.22 21.06
CA LEU A 14 -29.38 19.88 20.51
C LEU A 14 -28.28 19.14 21.27
N SER A 15 -27.31 19.85 21.82
CA SER A 15 -26.25 19.27 22.66
C SER A 15 -26.74 18.71 23.98
N ASN A 16 -27.84 19.25 24.54
CA ASN A 16 -28.38 18.86 25.85
C ASN A 16 -29.53 17.84 25.74
N ILE A 17 -30.13 17.64 24.57
CA ILE A 17 -31.28 16.72 24.39
C ILE A 17 -30.87 15.29 24.81
N LYS A 18 -29.71 14.81 24.43
CA LYS A 18 -29.25 13.46 24.82
C LYS A 18 -29.08 13.35 26.36
N LEU A 19 -28.56 14.37 26.99
CA LEU A 19 -28.37 14.40 28.42
C LEU A 19 -29.72 14.41 29.17
N PHE A 20 -30.66 15.25 28.73
CA PHE A 20 -32.02 15.29 29.30
C PHE A 20 -32.77 13.98 29.12
N THR A 21 -32.62 13.36 27.95
CA THR A 21 -33.23 12.05 27.69
C THR A 21 -32.68 10.98 28.62
N ILE A 22 -31.37 10.94 28.80
CA ILE A 22 -30.73 9.99 29.74
C ILE A 22 -31.21 10.22 31.17
N GLN A 23 -31.23 11.47 31.65
CA GLN A 23 -31.70 11.81 32.98
C GLN A 23 -33.19 11.46 33.19
N TYR A 24 -34.01 11.67 32.16
CA TYR A 24 -35.43 11.31 32.19
C TYR A 24 -35.62 9.79 32.27
N ILE A 25 -34.89 9.03 31.48
CA ILE A 25 -34.93 7.56 31.51
C ILE A 25 -34.40 7.03 32.86
N GLN A 26 -33.37 7.65 33.43
CA GLN A 26 -32.88 7.30 34.76
C GLN A 26 -33.95 7.49 35.85
N LYS A 27 -34.68 8.62 35.84
CA LYS A 27 -35.80 8.87 36.73
C LYS A 27 -36.91 7.85 36.58
N LEU A 28 -37.29 7.51 35.35
CA LEU A 28 -38.29 6.46 35.11
C LEU A 28 -37.81 5.10 35.61
N LYS A 29 -36.56 4.78 35.48
CA LYS A 29 -35.99 3.54 36.03
C LYS A 29 -36.03 3.51 37.56
N GLU A 30 -35.76 4.63 38.22
CA GLU A 30 -35.84 4.75 39.67
C GLU A 30 -37.27 4.61 40.17
N GLN A 31 -38.26 5.19 39.47
CA GLN A 31 -39.67 5.17 39.85
C GLN A 31 -40.35 3.83 39.59
N PHE A 32 -40.07 3.19 38.49
CA PHE A 32 -40.82 2.03 37.99
C PHE A 32 -39.96 0.77 37.78
N GLY A 33 -38.67 0.85 37.96
CA GLY A 33 -37.76 -0.28 37.68
C GLY A 33 -37.97 -1.50 38.56
N ALA A 34 -38.54 -1.30 39.77
CA ALA A 34 -38.89 -2.41 40.65
C ALA A 34 -40.14 -3.16 40.20
N ASP A 35 -41.12 -2.41 39.66
CA ASP A 35 -42.42 -2.98 39.21
C ASP A 35 -42.29 -3.61 37.83
N PHE A 36 -41.33 -3.12 36.99
CA PHE A 36 -41.08 -3.59 35.64
C PHE A 36 -39.64 -4.04 35.44
N PRO A 37 -39.26 -5.23 35.98
CA PRO A 37 -37.91 -5.74 35.82
C PRO A 37 -37.57 -5.96 34.33
N ARG A 38 -36.33 -5.70 34.00
CA ARG A 38 -35.83 -5.83 32.62
C ARG A 38 -35.94 -7.29 32.17
N GLN A 39 -36.69 -7.54 31.08
CA GLN A 39 -36.84 -8.86 30.47
C GLN A 39 -35.77 -9.21 29.42
N SER A 40 -35.01 -8.19 28.93
CA SER A 40 -33.98 -8.38 27.97
C SER A 40 -32.60 -8.17 28.57
N ARG A 41 -31.65 -9.05 28.26
CA ARG A 41 -30.23 -8.90 28.60
C ARG A 41 -29.52 -8.22 27.44
N ILE A 42 -28.84 -7.09 27.70
CA ILE A 42 -27.95 -6.49 26.69
C ILE A 42 -26.58 -7.13 26.93
N GLU A 43 -26.16 -7.92 25.95
CA GLU A 43 -24.80 -8.42 25.87
C GLU A 43 -24.02 -7.51 24.91
N THR A 44 -22.81 -7.16 25.29
CA THR A 44 -21.85 -6.57 24.34
C THR A 44 -21.43 -7.68 23.41
N PHE A 45 -21.52 -7.44 22.11
CA PHE A 45 -20.87 -8.33 21.15
C PHE A 45 -19.36 -8.23 21.41
N ASP A 46 -18.71 -9.36 21.60
CA ASP A 46 -17.26 -9.42 21.55
C ASP A 46 -16.82 -8.91 20.16
N GLU A 47 -15.80 -8.05 20.14
CA GLU A 47 -15.20 -7.63 18.88
C GLU A 47 -14.59 -8.88 18.21
N VAL A 48 -15.39 -9.55 17.41
CA VAL A 48 -14.90 -10.63 16.56
C VAL A 48 -14.03 -9.97 15.49
N ARG A 49 -12.74 -10.29 15.49
CA ARG A 49 -11.84 -9.83 14.44
C ARG A 49 -12.35 -10.37 13.11
N MET A 50 -12.63 -9.48 12.17
CA MET A 50 -13.12 -9.88 10.83
C MET A 50 -12.21 -10.91 10.16
N GLU A 51 -10.93 -10.89 10.48
CA GLU A 51 -9.93 -11.83 9.97
C GLU A 51 -10.16 -13.28 10.41
N GLU A 52 -10.78 -13.50 11.57
CA GLU A 52 -11.06 -14.83 12.12
C GLU A 52 -12.34 -15.47 11.54
N VAL A 53 -13.25 -14.63 10.99
CA VAL A 53 -14.55 -15.11 10.45
C VAL A 53 -14.47 -15.33 8.95
N LEU A 54 -13.52 -14.67 8.27
CA LEU A 54 -13.42 -14.75 6.82
C LEU A 54 -12.58 -15.95 6.40
N GLU A 55 -13.16 -16.77 5.54
CA GLU A 55 -12.42 -17.87 4.92
C GLU A 55 -11.22 -17.36 4.14
N GLN A 56 -10.06 -17.88 4.48
CA GLN A 56 -8.83 -17.60 3.75
C GLN A 56 -8.84 -18.37 2.43
N GLN A 57 -8.58 -17.65 1.36
CA GLN A 57 -8.48 -18.18 0.02
C GLN A 57 -7.07 -17.97 -0.52
N LYS A 58 -6.61 -18.87 -1.38
CA LYS A 58 -5.35 -18.70 -2.11
C LYS A 58 -5.64 -18.19 -3.50
N VAL A 59 -4.98 -17.10 -3.85
CA VAL A 59 -4.97 -16.57 -5.21
C VAL A 59 -3.66 -16.95 -5.87
N TYR A 60 -3.77 -17.55 -7.03
CA TYR A 60 -2.66 -18.01 -7.85
C TYR A 60 -2.43 -17.06 -9.01
N TRP A 61 -1.19 -16.88 -9.40
CA TRP A 61 -0.80 -16.06 -10.52
C TRP A 61 0.14 -16.79 -11.46
N ASP A 62 -0.32 -17.04 -12.66
CA ASP A 62 0.49 -17.60 -13.74
C ASP A 62 0.98 -16.47 -14.66
N ARG A 63 2.27 -16.13 -14.52
CA ARG A 63 2.93 -15.10 -15.33
C ARG A 63 3.01 -15.47 -16.80
N SER A 64 3.06 -16.74 -17.13
CA SER A 64 3.22 -17.23 -18.51
C SER A 64 1.95 -17.06 -19.33
N SER A 65 0.82 -17.41 -18.74
CA SER A 65 -0.51 -17.27 -19.36
C SER A 65 -1.13 -15.89 -19.12
N GLY A 66 -0.70 -15.14 -18.10
CA GLY A 66 -1.26 -13.85 -17.71
C GLY A 66 -2.59 -13.95 -16.96
N PHE A 67 -2.96 -15.12 -16.47
CA PHE A 67 -4.15 -15.31 -15.64
C PHE A 67 -3.84 -15.34 -14.16
N PHE A 68 -4.78 -14.85 -13.37
CA PHE A 68 -4.75 -14.98 -11.92
C PHE A 68 -6.14 -15.26 -11.36
N GLY A 69 -6.22 -15.79 -10.15
CA GLY A 69 -7.47 -16.09 -9.46
C GLY A 69 -7.39 -17.35 -8.60
N THR A 70 -8.50 -17.69 -7.95
CA THR A 70 -8.58 -18.84 -7.05
C THR A 70 -8.58 -20.19 -7.79
N LYS A 71 -9.03 -20.21 -9.03
CA LYS A 71 -9.10 -21.43 -9.89
C LYS A 71 -7.95 -21.53 -10.90
N VAL A 72 -6.90 -20.72 -10.76
CA VAL A 72 -5.71 -20.79 -11.62
C VAL A 72 -4.71 -21.76 -11.01
N LYS A 73 -4.01 -22.53 -11.84
CA LYS A 73 -2.94 -23.44 -11.40
C LYS A 73 -1.60 -22.76 -11.61
N SER A 74 -0.90 -22.43 -10.52
CA SER A 74 0.44 -21.83 -10.54
C SER A 74 1.14 -22.10 -9.21
N GLU A 75 2.47 -22.02 -9.21
CA GLU A 75 3.28 -22.09 -7.99
C GLU A 75 3.26 -20.78 -7.21
N ASN A 76 3.13 -19.64 -7.92
CA ASN A 76 3.04 -18.33 -7.28
C ASN A 76 1.65 -18.14 -6.71
N SER A 77 1.55 -18.03 -5.40
CA SER A 77 0.28 -17.79 -4.70
C SER A 77 0.47 -16.91 -3.48
N PHE A 78 -0.59 -16.22 -3.09
CA PHE A 78 -0.68 -15.49 -1.83
C PHE A 78 -2.05 -15.71 -1.19
N GLN A 79 -2.11 -15.49 0.11
CA GLN A 79 -3.35 -15.67 0.89
C GLN A 79 -4.11 -14.34 0.96
N CYS A 80 -5.41 -14.42 0.76
CA CYS A 80 -6.33 -13.30 0.89
C CYS A 80 -7.69 -13.79 1.37
N THR A 81 -8.53 -12.88 1.79
CA THR A 81 -9.93 -13.11 2.12
C THR A 81 -10.83 -12.63 0.99
N SER A 82 -12.10 -13.01 0.98
CA SER A 82 -13.07 -12.56 -0.03
C SER A 82 -13.29 -11.04 -0.04
N LEU A 83 -12.97 -10.35 1.07
CA LEU A 83 -13.11 -8.89 1.20
C LEU A 83 -11.85 -8.12 0.78
N ASP A 84 -10.72 -8.80 0.67
CA ASP A 84 -9.47 -8.18 0.26
C ASP A 84 -9.55 -7.66 -1.19
N LYS A 85 -8.78 -6.64 -1.44
CA LYS A 85 -8.63 -6.03 -2.76
C LYS A 85 -7.26 -6.38 -3.30
N ILE A 86 -7.21 -6.75 -4.56
CA ILE A 86 -5.97 -7.12 -5.24
C ILE A 86 -5.53 -5.94 -6.08
N LEU A 87 -4.27 -5.54 -5.90
CA LEU A 87 -3.62 -4.50 -6.68
C LEU A 87 -2.83 -5.14 -7.82
N LEU A 88 -3.15 -4.72 -9.02
CA LEU A 88 -2.45 -5.06 -10.25
C LEU A 88 -1.63 -3.86 -10.70
N ILE A 89 -0.34 -4.04 -11.02
CA ILE A 89 0.49 -3.00 -11.64
C ILE A 89 1.16 -3.58 -12.87
N HIS A 90 0.98 -2.92 -14.00
CA HIS A 90 1.54 -3.28 -15.29
C HIS A 90 2.84 -2.53 -15.57
N ARG A 91 3.66 -3.09 -16.45
CA ARG A 91 4.95 -2.52 -16.85
C ARG A 91 4.83 -1.15 -17.51
N ASP A 92 3.73 -0.88 -18.18
CA ASP A 92 3.44 0.41 -18.84
C ASP A 92 2.91 1.50 -17.88
N GLY A 93 2.86 1.20 -16.57
CA GLY A 93 2.40 2.11 -15.53
C GLY A 93 0.91 2.12 -15.30
N ARG A 94 0.12 1.30 -15.98
CA ARG A 94 -1.28 1.07 -15.61
C ARG A 94 -1.37 0.34 -14.28
N TYR A 95 -2.34 0.72 -13.47
CA TYR A 95 -2.69 -0.04 -12.29
C TYR A 95 -4.20 -0.10 -12.09
N GLN A 96 -4.66 -1.16 -11.50
CA GLN A 96 -6.06 -1.43 -11.25
C GLN A 96 -6.22 -2.17 -9.92
N LEU A 97 -7.35 -1.94 -9.26
CA LEU A 97 -7.74 -2.72 -8.11
C LEU A 97 -9.00 -3.52 -8.44
N THR A 98 -8.98 -4.79 -8.08
CA THR A 98 -10.10 -5.69 -8.29
C THR A 98 -10.41 -6.47 -7.01
N ARG A 99 -11.59 -7.05 -6.94
CA ARG A 99 -11.92 -8.07 -5.95
C ARG A 99 -11.20 -9.37 -6.29
N VAL A 100 -11.22 -10.33 -5.38
CA VAL A 100 -10.66 -11.66 -5.61
C VAL A 100 -11.47 -12.36 -6.72
N PRO A 101 -10.91 -12.61 -7.92
CA PRO A 101 -11.62 -13.29 -8.98
C PRO A 101 -11.43 -14.80 -8.90
N GLU A 102 -12.35 -15.57 -9.46
CA GLU A 102 -12.13 -16.98 -9.69
C GLU A 102 -11.04 -17.21 -10.75
N LYS A 103 -11.11 -16.51 -11.86
CA LYS A 103 -10.12 -16.50 -12.93
C LYS A 103 -10.28 -15.23 -13.76
N LEU A 104 -9.22 -14.40 -13.81
CA LEU A 104 -9.20 -13.18 -14.58
C LEU A 104 -7.90 -13.08 -15.39
N PHE A 105 -8.03 -12.57 -16.61
CA PHE A 105 -6.88 -12.29 -17.47
C PHE A 105 -6.38 -10.88 -17.18
N ALA A 106 -5.16 -10.75 -16.68
CA ALA A 106 -4.52 -9.47 -16.40
C ALA A 106 -3.48 -9.08 -17.47
N GLY A 107 -3.11 -10.00 -18.34
CA GLY A 107 -2.07 -9.75 -19.34
C GLY A 107 -0.68 -10.21 -18.89
N LYS A 108 0.23 -10.31 -19.87
CA LYS A 108 1.62 -10.78 -19.63
C LYS A 108 2.57 -9.68 -19.18
N ASP A 109 2.15 -8.43 -19.27
CA ASP A 109 2.90 -7.25 -18.87
C ASP A 109 2.73 -6.89 -17.39
N LEU A 110 2.00 -7.70 -16.64
CA LEU A 110 1.80 -7.56 -15.20
C LEU A 110 3.12 -7.79 -14.47
N ILE A 111 3.54 -6.80 -13.66
CA ILE A 111 4.79 -6.86 -12.89
C ILE A 111 4.57 -7.05 -11.41
N HIS A 112 3.38 -6.67 -10.90
CA HIS A 112 3.01 -6.78 -9.50
C HIS A 112 1.57 -7.22 -9.36
N LEU A 113 1.35 -8.20 -8.51
CA LEU A 113 0.05 -8.70 -8.09
C LEU A 113 0.14 -9.09 -6.63
N ASP A 114 -0.60 -8.42 -5.78
CA ASP A 114 -0.67 -8.74 -4.36
C ASP A 114 -1.91 -8.12 -3.71
N LYS A 115 -2.19 -8.54 -2.48
CA LYS A 115 -3.21 -7.92 -1.64
C LYS A 115 -2.87 -6.47 -1.38
N LEU A 116 -3.85 -5.57 -1.49
CA LEU A 116 -3.65 -4.17 -1.16
C LEU A 116 -3.57 -3.98 0.36
N ASP A 117 -2.45 -3.47 0.81
CA ASP A 117 -2.30 -2.83 2.11
C ASP A 117 -2.09 -1.31 1.91
N SER A 118 -3.01 -0.50 2.43
CA SER A 118 -2.97 0.97 2.29
C SER A 118 -1.75 1.60 2.98
N SER A 119 -1.14 0.90 3.94
CA SER A 119 0.08 1.35 4.61
C SER A 119 1.33 1.16 3.75
N THR A 120 1.28 0.26 2.78
CA THR A 120 2.43 -0.11 1.95
C THR A 120 2.91 1.04 1.10
N ILE A 121 4.22 1.33 1.23
CA ILE A 121 4.91 2.32 0.40
C ILE A 121 5.52 1.59 -0.80
N PHE A 122 5.18 2.08 -1.98
CA PHE A 122 5.76 1.62 -3.23
C PHE A 122 6.86 2.57 -3.69
N ASN A 123 7.96 1.98 -4.15
CA ASN A 123 9.11 2.68 -4.73
C ASN A 123 9.18 2.31 -6.20
N VAL A 124 9.13 3.27 -7.08
CA VAL A 124 9.14 3.03 -8.53
C VAL A 124 10.19 3.89 -9.24
N ILE A 125 10.90 3.27 -10.18
CA ILE A 125 11.71 3.94 -11.19
C ILE A 125 11.06 3.66 -12.53
N TYR A 126 10.80 4.71 -13.29
CA TYR A 126 10.20 4.60 -14.62
C TYR A 126 10.91 5.50 -15.62
N SER A 127 10.88 5.11 -16.89
CA SER A 127 11.35 5.92 -18.01
C SER A 127 10.17 6.60 -18.69
N GLU A 128 10.37 7.87 -19.04
CA GLU A 128 9.39 8.67 -19.75
C GLU A 128 9.64 8.59 -21.26
N GLY A 129 8.95 7.62 -21.90
CA GLY A 129 8.85 7.53 -23.35
C GLY A 129 10.17 7.60 -24.13
N GLU A 130 10.11 8.31 -25.26
CA GLU A 130 11.22 8.44 -26.22
C GLU A 130 12.42 9.21 -25.65
N SER A 131 12.19 10.13 -24.73
CA SER A 131 13.27 10.91 -24.09
C SER A 131 14.19 10.05 -23.21
N GLN A 132 13.73 8.86 -22.82
CA GLN A 132 14.38 7.93 -21.88
C GLN A 132 14.84 8.57 -20.57
N ILE A 133 14.29 9.74 -20.25
CA ILE A 133 14.50 10.40 -18.95
C ILE A 133 13.88 9.51 -17.88
N CYS A 134 14.64 9.26 -16.83
CA CYS A 134 14.19 8.39 -15.76
C CYS A 134 13.82 9.17 -14.51
N TYR A 135 12.73 8.75 -13.90
CA TYR A 135 12.17 9.33 -12.69
C TYR A 135 12.01 8.27 -11.61
N ALA A 136 12.19 8.67 -10.38
CA ALA A 136 11.89 7.87 -9.22
C ALA A 136 10.84 8.54 -8.35
N LYS A 137 9.94 7.77 -7.75
CA LYS A 137 8.99 8.26 -6.76
C LYS A 137 8.61 7.21 -5.76
N ARG A 138 8.17 7.68 -4.59
CA ARG A 138 7.50 6.89 -3.58
C ARG A 138 6.03 7.27 -3.56
N PHE A 139 5.15 6.30 -3.42
CA PHE A 139 3.71 6.55 -3.35
C PHE A 139 3.00 5.48 -2.52
N LYS A 140 1.79 5.80 -2.10
CA LYS A 140 0.84 4.87 -1.50
C LYS A 140 -0.42 4.82 -2.33
N VAL A 141 -1.14 3.69 -2.25
CA VAL A 141 -2.43 3.51 -2.92
C VAL A 141 -3.54 3.72 -1.89
N GLU A 142 -4.07 4.95 -1.79
CA GLU A 142 -5.08 5.30 -0.79
C GLU A 142 -6.47 5.51 -1.38
N LYS A 143 -6.55 6.14 -2.54
CA LYS A 143 -7.82 6.53 -3.18
C LYS A 143 -7.98 5.80 -4.51
N PHE A 144 -9.05 5.02 -4.63
CA PHE A 144 -9.32 4.25 -5.85
C PHE A 144 -10.80 3.89 -5.95
N ILE A 145 -11.22 3.58 -7.17
CA ILE A 145 -12.50 2.96 -7.49
C ILE A 145 -12.15 1.55 -8.01
N LEU A 146 -12.86 0.54 -7.52
CA LEU A 146 -12.67 -0.85 -7.96
C LEU A 146 -12.92 -0.96 -9.48
N GLU A 147 -12.12 -1.81 -10.12
CA GLU A 147 -12.21 -2.13 -11.55
C GLU A 147 -11.92 -0.97 -12.50
N LYS A 148 -11.59 0.20 -11.95
CA LYS A 148 -11.16 1.34 -12.75
C LYS A 148 -9.65 1.28 -12.99
N GLU A 149 -9.25 1.47 -14.25
CA GLU A 149 -7.85 1.61 -14.63
C GLU A 149 -7.33 3.01 -14.33
N TYR A 150 -6.15 3.08 -13.76
CA TYR A 150 -5.42 4.29 -13.44
C TYR A 150 -4.01 4.21 -14.00
N ARG A 151 -3.29 5.35 -13.97
CA ARG A 151 -1.89 5.42 -14.40
C ARG A 151 -0.98 6.02 -13.34
N LEU A 152 0.19 5.45 -13.22
CA LEU A 152 1.25 5.96 -12.33
C LEU A 152 1.95 7.19 -12.92
N PHE A 153 2.02 7.29 -14.23
CA PHE A 153 2.62 8.39 -14.99
C PHE A 153 1.88 8.57 -16.32
N GLU A 154 2.15 9.68 -17.00
CA GLU A 154 1.52 9.98 -18.30
C GLU A 154 1.86 8.91 -19.35
N GLN A 155 0.88 8.64 -20.20
CA GLN A 155 1.04 7.69 -21.28
C GLN A 155 1.92 8.30 -22.35
N ALA A 156 3.10 7.73 -22.53
CA ALA A 156 3.98 8.05 -23.66
C ALA A 156 4.42 6.75 -24.33
N LYS A 157 4.72 6.84 -25.63
CA LYS A 157 5.31 5.70 -26.34
C LYS A 157 6.59 5.27 -25.62
N GLN A 158 6.76 3.98 -25.41
CA GLN A 158 7.92 3.38 -24.72
C GLN A 158 8.10 3.74 -23.23
N ALA A 159 7.15 4.45 -22.61
CA ALA A 159 7.18 4.66 -21.18
C ALA A 159 7.00 3.33 -20.45
N LYS A 160 7.87 3.02 -19.49
CA LYS A 160 7.83 1.74 -18.77
C LYS A 160 8.42 1.84 -17.38
N ILE A 161 7.92 1.00 -16.50
CA ILE A 161 8.51 0.78 -15.19
C ILE A 161 9.79 -0.04 -15.36
N LEU A 162 10.89 0.49 -14.83
CA LEU A 162 12.20 -0.15 -14.82
C LEU A 162 12.41 -0.94 -13.52
N HIS A 163 11.89 -0.42 -12.41
CA HIS A 163 11.98 -1.04 -11.10
C HIS A 163 10.74 -0.72 -10.27
N LEU A 164 10.24 -1.72 -9.54
CA LEU A 164 9.17 -1.58 -8.58
C LEU A 164 9.52 -2.41 -7.34
N SER A 165 9.44 -1.81 -6.17
CA SER A 165 9.65 -2.47 -4.89
C SER A 165 8.73 -1.91 -3.82
N GLN A 166 8.58 -2.63 -2.72
CA GLN A 166 7.76 -2.25 -1.57
C GLN A 166 8.63 -2.01 -0.34
N GLY A 167 8.15 -1.15 0.55
CA GLY A 167 8.75 -0.90 1.86
C GLY A 167 9.75 0.24 1.89
N THR A 168 10.58 0.26 2.93
CA THR A 168 11.59 1.29 3.24
C THR A 168 13.00 0.70 3.26
N GLY A 169 14.01 1.55 3.32
CA GLY A 169 15.42 1.13 3.40
C GLY A 169 15.96 0.58 2.08
N ILE A 170 15.40 0.98 0.94
CA ILE A 170 15.81 0.49 -0.36
C ILE A 170 16.72 1.51 -1.03
N SER A 171 17.90 1.03 -1.42
CA SER A 171 18.91 1.78 -2.15
C SER A 171 19.09 1.19 -3.52
N VAL A 172 19.32 2.03 -4.52
CA VAL A 172 19.48 1.59 -5.90
C VAL A 172 20.72 2.25 -6.50
N GLU A 173 21.59 1.44 -7.09
CA GLU A 173 22.65 1.89 -7.98
C GLU A 173 22.13 1.94 -9.41
N VAL A 174 22.27 3.08 -10.04
CA VAL A 174 21.88 3.34 -11.41
C VAL A 174 23.13 3.38 -12.27
N VAL A 175 23.24 2.46 -13.22
CA VAL A 175 24.30 2.45 -14.22
C VAL A 175 23.77 3.04 -15.50
N LEU A 176 24.36 4.14 -15.96
CA LEU A 176 23.95 4.86 -17.17
C LEU A 176 24.65 4.28 -18.40
N VAL A 177 24.02 4.43 -19.56
CA VAL A 177 24.65 4.11 -20.83
C VAL A 177 25.87 5.03 -21.01
N PRO A 178 27.07 4.48 -21.28
CA PRO A 178 28.27 5.28 -21.49
C PRO A 178 28.08 6.28 -22.63
N HIS A 179 28.48 7.53 -22.41
CA HIS A 179 28.46 8.60 -23.40
C HIS A 179 29.75 9.42 -23.29
N PRO A 180 30.37 9.87 -24.40
CA PRO A 180 31.66 10.57 -24.39
C PRO A 180 31.74 11.78 -23.47
N ARG A 181 30.61 12.44 -23.17
CA ARG A 181 30.54 13.62 -22.30
C ARG A 181 30.13 13.27 -20.86
N LEU A 182 29.98 11.97 -20.52
CA LEU A 182 29.52 11.55 -19.21
C LEU A 182 30.73 11.22 -18.32
N ARG A 183 30.97 12.05 -17.30
CA ARG A 183 32.08 11.82 -16.35
C ARG A 183 31.75 10.73 -15.30
N LYS A 184 30.48 10.63 -14.90
CA LYS A 184 29.99 9.60 -13.96
C LYS A 184 29.02 8.67 -14.69
N THR A 185 29.33 7.39 -14.76
CA THR A 185 28.47 6.35 -15.36
C THR A 185 27.65 5.61 -14.32
N ARG A 186 27.92 5.81 -13.04
CA ARG A 186 27.22 5.20 -11.93
C ARG A 186 26.76 6.26 -10.95
N ASP A 187 25.53 6.13 -10.49
CA ASP A 187 24.97 6.96 -9.42
C ASP A 187 24.15 6.08 -8.49
N SER A 188 24.05 6.47 -7.22
CA SER A 188 23.27 5.74 -6.23
C SER A 188 22.38 6.70 -5.47
N PHE A 189 21.18 6.27 -5.15
CA PHE A 189 20.28 7.03 -4.31
C PHE A 189 19.45 6.12 -3.39
N HIS A 190 19.00 6.69 -2.30
CA HIS A 190 18.15 6.04 -1.34
C HIS A 190 16.70 6.48 -1.57
N PHE A 191 15.78 5.53 -1.71
CA PHE A 191 14.38 5.89 -1.86
C PHE A 191 13.83 6.66 -0.66
N ASP A 192 14.35 6.42 0.54
CA ASP A 192 13.89 7.08 1.76
C ASP A 192 14.16 8.59 1.80
N GLU A 193 15.09 9.08 0.99
CA GLU A 193 15.33 10.51 0.78
C GLU A 193 14.21 11.19 -0.04
N LEU A 194 13.43 10.37 -0.77
CA LEU A 194 12.33 10.89 -1.56
C LEU A 194 11.07 11.02 -0.71
N ALA A 195 10.42 12.18 -0.75
CA ALA A 195 9.12 12.35 -0.14
C ALA A 195 8.06 11.44 -0.79
N ILE A 196 7.13 10.94 0.01
CA ILE A 196 5.97 10.21 -0.50
C ILE A 196 5.06 11.18 -1.25
N LYS A 197 4.82 10.92 -2.51
CA LYS A 197 4.00 11.76 -3.40
C LYS A 197 2.65 11.11 -3.68
N GLY A 198 1.70 11.94 -4.13
CA GLY A 198 0.45 11.41 -4.70
C GLY A 198 0.72 10.47 -5.88
N ILE A 199 -0.13 9.47 -6.03
CA ILE A 199 0.09 8.39 -7.00
C ILE A 199 0.21 8.88 -8.46
N GLN A 200 -0.47 9.97 -8.83
CA GLN A 200 -0.40 10.58 -10.16
C GLN A 200 0.70 11.64 -10.29
N ALA A 201 1.34 12.02 -9.17
CA ALA A 201 2.38 13.06 -9.20
C ALA A 201 3.61 12.56 -9.95
N ARG A 202 4.26 13.47 -10.68
CA ARG A 202 5.52 13.19 -11.37
C ARG A 202 6.63 12.88 -10.37
N GLY A 203 7.46 11.88 -10.69
CA GLY A 203 8.62 11.51 -9.88
C GLY A 203 9.73 12.57 -9.87
N ASN A 204 10.70 12.38 -8.99
CA ASN A 204 11.95 13.14 -9.02
C ASN A 204 12.82 12.59 -10.15
N ARG A 205 13.44 13.48 -10.92
CA ARG A 205 14.32 13.07 -12.02
C ARG A 205 15.59 12.44 -11.46
N VAL A 206 15.85 11.20 -11.86
CA VAL A 206 17.05 10.44 -11.48
C VAL A 206 18.14 10.63 -12.51
N SER A 207 17.78 10.56 -13.79
CA SER A 207 18.74 10.67 -14.88
C SER A 207 18.12 11.31 -16.10
N THR A 208 18.92 12.09 -16.83
CA THR A 208 18.62 12.62 -18.17
C THR A 208 19.07 11.70 -19.28
N LYS A 209 19.74 10.60 -18.96
CA LYS A 209 20.28 9.62 -19.89
C LYS A 209 19.62 8.27 -19.66
N ALA A 210 19.65 7.43 -20.67
CA ALA A 210 19.14 6.07 -20.58
C ALA A 210 19.86 5.29 -19.47
N ILE A 211 19.10 4.55 -18.70
CA ILE A 211 19.64 3.63 -17.71
C ILE A 211 19.95 2.31 -18.41
N GLN A 212 21.20 1.89 -18.32
CA GLN A 212 21.66 0.59 -18.82
C GLN A 212 21.27 -0.53 -17.87
N ARG A 213 21.49 -0.31 -16.56
CA ARG A 213 21.26 -1.30 -15.52
C ARG A 213 20.88 -0.66 -14.20
N LEU A 214 19.96 -1.31 -13.49
CA LEU A 214 19.63 -1.01 -12.09
C LEU A 214 20.11 -2.16 -11.23
N ARG A 215 20.74 -1.85 -10.09
CA ARG A 215 21.13 -2.81 -9.05
C ARG A 215 20.50 -2.38 -7.75
N ILE A 216 19.83 -3.30 -7.09
CA ILE A 216 19.36 -3.08 -5.73
C ILE A 216 20.55 -3.30 -4.81
N LEU A 217 20.87 -2.31 -4.00
CA LEU A 217 21.90 -2.44 -2.98
C LEU A 217 21.29 -3.11 -1.73
N PRO A 218 22.01 -4.01 -1.08
CA PRO A 218 21.53 -4.59 0.17
C PRO A 218 21.32 -3.48 1.19
N LYS A 219 20.34 -3.66 2.08
CA LYS A 219 20.11 -2.75 3.20
C LYS A 219 21.42 -2.58 3.97
N GLN A 220 21.96 -1.38 3.99
CA GLN A 220 23.02 -1.07 4.94
C GLN A 220 22.36 -0.98 6.32
N ASN A 221 22.60 -1.95 7.19
CA ASN A 221 22.27 -1.82 8.60
C ASN A 221 23.11 -0.65 9.15
N PRO A 222 22.51 0.44 9.63
CA PRO A 222 23.27 1.48 10.32
C PRO A 222 23.65 0.94 11.72
N GLY A 223 24.78 0.21 11.83
CA GLY A 223 25.21 -0.37 13.09
C GLY A 223 26.22 -1.51 12.99
N GLY A 224 26.62 -1.90 11.80
CA GLY A 224 27.71 -2.86 11.64
C GLY A 224 29.08 -2.19 11.83
N VAL A 225 29.57 -2.10 13.09
CA VAL A 225 30.99 -1.91 13.37
C VAL A 225 31.71 -3.07 12.70
N GLN A 226 32.43 -2.81 11.65
CA GLN A 226 33.39 -3.75 11.10
C GLN A 226 34.48 -3.94 12.14
N MET A 227 34.39 -5.00 12.95
CA MET A 227 35.53 -5.50 13.67
C MET A 227 36.51 -6.09 12.64
N SER A 228 37.49 -5.30 12.27
CA SER A 228 38.68 -5.80 11.59
C SER A 228 39.40 -6.73 12.52
N PHE A 229 39.27 -8.03 12.33
CA PHE A 229 40.19 -9.00 12.91
C PHE A 229 41.53 -8.85 12.20
N ASN A 230 42.43 -8.07 12.79
CA ASN A 230 43.84 -8.16 12.50
C ASN A 230 44.35 -9.49 13.09
N SER A 231 44.39 -10.52 12.29
CA SER A 231 45.19 -11.70 12.55
C SER A 231 46.63 -11.37 12.18
N ASN A 232 47.39 -10.96 13.18
CA ASN A 232 48.83 -10.85 13.09
C ASN A 232 49.41 -12.24 13.42
N PRO A 233 50.07 -12.96 12.49
CA PRO A 233 50.84 -14.13 12.84
C PRO A 233 52.22 -13.64 13.29
N GLY A 234 52.36 -13.44 14.59
CA GLY A 234 53.65 -13.20 15.20
C GLY A 234 54.51 -14.42 15.08
N GLY A 235 55.61 -14.29 14.37
CA GLY A 235 56.72 -15.20 14.43
C GLY A 235 57.33 -15.22 15.82
N GLY A 236 57.65 -16.40 16.29
CA GLY A 236 58.46 -16.65 17.45
C GLY A 236 59.65 -17.52 17.05
N GLU A 237 60.80 -16.91 16.99
CA GLU A 237 62.09 -17.59 17.07
C GLU A 237 62.34 -17.90 18.50
N GLY A 238 63.03 -19.03 18.71
CA GLY A 238 63.63 -19.41 19.98
C GLY A 238 63.88 -20.91 20.06
#